data_d28079eda8d7550791ccd95b838bffb5
#
_entry.id   d28079eda8d7550791ccd95b838bffb5
#
_cell.length_a   1.000
_cell.length_b   1.000
_cell.length_c   1.000
_cell.angle_alpha   90.00
_cell.angle_beta   90.00
_cell.angle_gamma   90.00
#
_symmetry.space_group_name_H-M   'P 1'
#
loop_
_entity.id
_entity.type
_entity.pdbx_description
1 polymer ?
#
loop_
_entity_poly.entity_id
_entity_poly.type
_entity_poly.pdbx_seq_one_letter_code
_entity_poly.pdbx_strand_id
1 'polypeptide(L)'
;MKISILLPYKENYSDDYAGAVSLFINDTTKISKFNKNIRIFGSTDFKSILSKNYTNIDLNKSGLFQSKSRFYVSKFIELQKTFNADIIEVHNRPNYLRYIKKLNSKIVLYFHNDPLEMAGSEKVKDRLNLMKICEKIIFNSEWSKKRFIDGLDNFYCGSPKLEVINQSTNKPKIDFTKKNKVITFIGKLNSAKGYDLFGGAILKILKKHKDWKA
;
A
#
# COMPACT_ATOMS: atom_id res chain seq x y z
N MET A 1 22.80 -3.30 -5.72
CA MET A 1 21.45 -3.86 -5.57
C MET A 1 20.45 -2.81 -6.01
N LYS A 2 19.64 -3.10 -7.04
CA LYS A 2 18.56 -2.26 -7.56
C LYS A 2 17.21 -2.75 -7.03
N ILE A 3 16.34 -1.85 -6.67
CA ILE A 3 15.02 -2.16 -6.08
C ILE A 3 13.93 -1.49 -6.91
N SER A 4 12.95 -2.26 -7.34
CA SER A 4 11.72 -1.75 -7.95
C SER A 4 10.57 -1.86 -6.95
N ILE A 5 9.87 -0.76 -6.72
CA ILE A 5 8.65 -0.75 -5.91
C ILE A 5 7.46 -0.57 -6.84
N LEU A 6 6.53 -1.52 -6.85
CA LEU A 6 5.34 -1.48 -7.69
C LEU A 6 4.11 -1.12 -6.85
N LEU A 7 3.56 0.06 -7.10
CA LEU A 7 2.33 0.55 -6.50
C LEU A 7 1.09 -0.14 -7.09
N PRO A 8 -0.05 -0.14 -6.38
CA PRO A 8 -1.34 -0.44 -6.99
C PRO A 8 -1.66 0.53 -8.14
N TYR A 9 -2.23 0.06 -9.25
CA TYR A 9 -2.49 0.89 -10.45
C TYR A 9 -3.46 2.06 -10.23
N LYS A 10 -4.20 2.09 -9.11
CA LYS A 10 -5.10 3.19 -8.72
C LYS A 10 -4.50 4.08 -7.62
N GLU A 11 -3.26 3.84 -7.24
CA GLU A 11 -2.60 4.60 -6.18
C GLU A 11 -1.89 5.81 -6.79
N ASN A 12 -2.31 7.01 -6.42
CA ASN A 12 -1.67 8.23 -6.86
C ASN A 12 -0.40 8.50 -6.08
N TYR A 13 0.70 8.72 -6.81
CA TYR A 13 1.98 9.13 -6.24
C TYR A 13 2.23 10.61 -6.50
N SER A 14 1.40 11.46 -5.91
CA SER A 14 1.35 12.91 -6.16
C SER A 14 1.24 13.68 -4.86
N ASP A 15 1.76 14.91 -4.82
CA ASP A 15 1.72 15.76 -3.62
C ASP A 15 0.28 16.09 -3.19
N ASP A 16 -0.62 16.30 -4.15
CA ASP A 16 -1.98 16.76 -3.86
C ASP A 16 -2.93 15.61 -3.45
N TYR A 17 -2.74 14.42 -4.02
CA TYR A 17 -3.70 13.32 -3.92
C TYR A 17 -3.06 11.96 -3.60
N ALA A 18 -1.96 11.96 -2.87
CA ALA A 18 -1.31 10.73 -2.45
C ALA A 18 -2.23 9.86 -1.60
N GLY A 19 -2.26 8.56 -1.92
CA GLY A 19 -2.83 7.58 -1.01
C GLY A 19 -1.86 7.22 0.12
N ALA A 20 -2.37 6.51 1.13
CA ALA A 20 -1.57 6.13 2.29
C ALA A 20 -0.34 5.26 1.93
N VAL A 21 -0.48 4.40 0.92
CA VAL A 21 0.63 3.55 0.45
C VAL A 21 1.72 4.39 -0.22
N SER A 22 1.32 5.38 -1.02
CA SER A 22 2.25 6.30 -1.67
C SER A 22 3.04 7.14 -0.67
N LEU A 23 2.39 7.67 0.36
CA LEU A 23 3.05 8.41 1.44
C LEU A 23 4.03 7.53 2.21
N PHE A 24 3.61 6.33 2.60
CA PHE A 24 4.47 5.37 3.27
C PHE A 24 5.73 5.05 2.45
N ILE A 25 5.57 4.76 1.15
CA ILE A 25 6.70 4.45 0.27
C ILE A 25 7.62 5.66 0.08
N ASN A 26 7.06 6.86 -0.08
CA ASN A 26 7.84 8.07 -0.20
C ASN A 26 8.70 8.31 1.05
N ASP A 27 8.11 8.20 2.23
CA ASP A 27 8.79 8.46 3.49
C ASP A 27 9.87 7.40 3.78
N THR A 28 9.56 6.13 3.58
CA THR A 28 10.53 5.03 3.76
C THR A 28 11.66 5.09 2.74
N THR A 29 11.36 5.45 1.48
CA THR A 29 12.39 5.59 0.44
C THR A 29 13.33 6.74 0.74
N LYS A 30 12.83 7.87 1.23
CA LYS A 30 13.67 9.04 1.56
C LYS A 30 14.77 8.74 2.58
N ILE A 31 14.48 7.93 3.58
CA ILE A 31 15.42 7.58 4.66
C ILE A 31 16.21 6.29 4.38
N SER A 32 15.88 5.57 3.32
CA SER A 32 16.56 4.33 2.96
C SER A 32 18.00 4.58 2.53
N LYS A 33 18.94 3.76 3.04
CA LYS A 33 20.31 3.72 2.54
C LYS A 33 20.41 3.33 1.06
N PHE A 34 19.36 2.74 0.50
CA PHE A 34 19.25 2.35 -0.90
C PHE A 34 18.52 3.37 -1.78
N ASN A 35 18.19 4.55 -1.25
CA ASN A 35 17.39 5.57 -1.95
C ASN A 35 17.78 5.75 -3.42
N LYS A 36 19.08 5.91 -3.71
CA LYS A 36 19.61 6.11 -5.07
C LYS A 36 19.38 4.92 -6.01
N ASN A 37 19.13 3.74 -5.46
CA ASN A 37 18.96 2.48 -6.18
C ASN A 37 17.49 2.02 -6.24
N ILE A 38 16.59 2.77 -5.60
CA ILE A 38 15.15 2.50 -5.61
C ILE A 38 14.51 3.25 -6.77
N ARG A 39 13.64 2.56 -7.52
CA ARG A 39 12.73 3.14 -8.48
C ARG A 39 11.30 2.72 -8.16
N ILE A 40 10.42 3.70 -8.08
CA ILE A 40 9.01 3.52 -7.75
C ILE A 40 8.21 3.58 -9.05
N PHE A 41 7.35 2.58 -9.28
CA PHE A 41 6.49 2.49 -10.46
C PHE A 41 5.03 2.59 -10.03
N GLY A 42 4.30 3.47 -10.68
CA GLY A 42 2.89 3.71 -10.42
C GLY A 42 2.17 4.24 -11.65
N SER A 43 0.91 4.59 -11.49
CA SER A 43 0.14 5.28 -12.52
C SER A 43 -0.64 6.40 -11.86
N THR A 44 -0.36 7.65 -12.26
CA THR A 44 -1.07 8.84 -11.82
C THR A 44 -1.23 9.80 -13.00
N ASP A 45 -2.37 10.49 -13.01
CA ASP A 45 -2.66 11.53 -14.02
C ASP A 45 -2.18 12.92 -13.54
N PHE A 46 -1.70 13.03 -12.30
CA PHE A 46 -1.21 14.28 -11.72
C PHE A 46 0.21 14.58 -12.17
N LYS A 47 0.50 15.87 -12.42
CA LYS A 47 1.83 16.35 -12.83
C LYS A 47 2.81 16.44 -11.67
N SER A 48 2.32 16.83 -10.48
CA SER A 48 3.12 16.91 -9.26
C SER A 48 3.37 15.49 -8.72
N ILE A 49 4.62 15.13 -8.46
CA ILE A 49 5.02 13.81 -7.97
C ILE A 49 5.86 13.93 -6.69
N LEU A 50 5.65 13.00 -5.75
CA LEU A 50 6.27 12.99 -4.42
C LEU A 50 7.80 12.87 -4.45
N SER A 51 8.38 12.21 -5.45
CA SER A 51 9.84 12.07 -5.53
C SER A 51 10.35 11.80 -6.95
N LYS A 52 11.62 12.14 -7.18
CA LYS A 52 12.33 11.92 -8.46
C LYS A 52 12.55 10.43 -8.79
N ASN A 53 12.42 9.55 -7.83
CA ASN A 53 12.59 8.10 -8.02
C ASN A 53 11.37 7.45 -8.69
N TYR A 54 10.33 8.22 -8.97
CA TYR A 54 9.09 7.74 -9.56
C TYR A 54 9.16 7.65 -11.09
N THR A 55 8.55 6.60 -11.61
CA THR A 55 8.32 6.39 -13.04
C THR A 55 6.84 6.13 -13.27
N ASN A 56 6.20 6.99 -14.03
CA ASN A 56 4.78 6.85 -14.36
C ASN A 56 4.58 5.80 -15.46
N ILE A 57 3.58 4.93 -15.26
CA ILE A 57 3.09 3.98 -16.26
C ILE A 57 1.80 4.55 -16.84
N ASP A 58 1.87 5.04 -18.07
CA ASP A 58 0.72 5.58 -18.78
C ASP A 58 -0.30 4.48 -19.11
N LEU A 59 -1.53 4.65 -18.64
CA LEU A 59 -2.64 3.73 -18.88
C LEU A 59 -3.58 4.15 -20.01
N ASN A 60 -3.39 5.33 -20.60
CA ASN A 60 -4.28 5.86 -21.65
C ASN A 60 -4.24 5.03 -22.94
N LYS A 61 -3.17 4.24 -23.13
CA LYS A 61 -2.97 3.35 -24.29
C LYS A 61 -3.51 1.93 -24.06
N SER A 62 -4.26 1.69 -22.99
CA SER A 62 -4.90 0.38 -22.77
C SER A 62 -6.01 0.17 -23.80
N GLY A 63 -5.96 -0.94 -24.55
CA GLY A 63 -7.01 -1.30 -25.52
C GLY A 63 -8.36 -1.55 -24.84
N LEU A 64 -9.45 -1.35 -25.59
CA LEU A 64 -10.85 -1.47 -25.10
C LEU A 64 -11.16 -2.84 -24.44
N PHE A 65 -10.48 -3.90 -24.82
CA PHE A 65 -10.72 -5.27 -24.32
C PHE A 65 -9.69 -5.75 -23.29
N GLN A 66 -8.72 -4.92 -22.88
CA GLN A 66 -7.69 -5.31 -21.93
C GLN A 66 -7.97 -4.73 -20.53
N SER A 67 -7.95 -5.57 -19.51
CA SER A 67 -7.99 -5.11 -18.11
C SER A 67 -6.86 -4.12 -17.84
N LYS A 68 -7.18 -2.91 -17.35
CA LYS A 68 -6.20 -1.88 -16.99
C LYS A 68 -5.11 -2.40 -16.03
N SER A 69 -5.51 -3.24 -15.08
CA SER A 69 -4.57 -3.89 -14.14
C SER A 69 -3.58 -4.81 -14.85
N ARG A 70 -4.04 -5.60 -15.81
CA ARG A 70 -3.16 -6.49 -16.60
C ARG A 70 -2.23 -5.69 -17.52
N PHE A 71 -2.75 -4.66 -18.16
CA PHE A 71 -1.94 -3.74 -19.00
C PHE A 71 -0.85 -3.06 -18.16
N TYR A 72 -1.21 -2.53 -17.00
CA TYR A 72 -0.29 -1.91 -16.05
C TYR A 72 0.89 -2.84 -15.69
N VAL A 73 0.59 -4.08 -15.29
CA VAL A 73 1.63 -5.05 -14.94
C VAL A 73 2.48 -5.44 -16.15
N SER A 74 1.88 -5.55 -17.36
CA SER A 74 2.65 -5.86 -18.58
C SER A 74 3.65 -4.74 -18.92
N LYS A 75 3.25 -3.47 -18.75
CA LYS A 75 4.15 -2.32 -18.94
C LYS A 75 5.25 -2.26 -17.87
N PHE A 76 4.92 -2.57 -16.62
CA PHE A 76 5.94 -2.73 -15.59
C PHE A 76 6.98 -3.80 -15.96
N ILE A 77 6.55 -4.97 -16.43
CA ILE A 77 7.46 -6.05 -16.86
C ILE A 77 8.36 -5.59 -18.03
N GLU A 78 7.81 -4.83 -18.97
CA GLU A 78 8.56 -4.25 -20.06
C GLU A 78 9.67 -3.31 -19.56
N LEU A 79 9.33 -2.42 -18.62
CA LEU A 79 10.30 -1.51 -18.00
C LEU A 79 11.38 -2.24 -17.19
N GLN A 80 11.05 -3.41 -16.60
CA GLN A 80 12.04 -4.23 -15.90
C GLN A 80 13.10 -4.84 -16.83
N LYS A 81 12.84 -5.04 -18.12
CA LYS A 81 13.85 -5.50 -19.07
C LYS A 81 15.05 -4.54 -19.15
N THR A 82 14.83 -3.25 -18.95
CA THR A 82 15.88 -2.22 -18.96
C THR A 82 16.41 -1.94 -17.55
N PHE A 83 15.55 -1.79 -16.56
CA PHE A 83 15.96 -1.46 -15.19
C PHE A 83 16.62 -2.65 -14.51
N ASN A 84 16.10 -3.86 -14.72
CA ASN A 84 16.62 -5.15 -14.23
C ASN A 84 16.88 -5.10 -12.71
N ALA A 85 15.81 -4.99 -11.93
CA ALA A 85 15.90 -4.94 -10.47
C ALA A 85 16.27 -6.28 -9.86
N ASP A 86 17.13 -6.27 -8.84
CA ASP A 86 17.45 -7.45 -8.03
C ASP A 86 16.26 -7.84 -7.13
N ILE A 87 15.51 -6.82 -6.64
CA ILE A 87 14.33 -6.99 -5.79
C ILE A 87 13.16 -6.22 -6.39
N ILE A 88 12.00 -6.87 -6.42
CA ILE A 88 10.72 -6.25 -6.76
C ILE A 88 9.82 -6.31 -5.52
N GLU A 89 9.48 -5.14 -5.00
CA GLU A 89 8.52 -4.98 -3.91
C GLU A 89 7.15 -4.62 -4.47
N VAL A 90 6.11 -5.41 -4.12
CA VAL A 90 4.73 -5.24 -4.61
C VAL A 90 3.82 -4.92 -3.44
N HIS A 91 3.06 -3.83 -3.54
CA HIS A 91 2.16 -3.39 -2.48
C HIS A 91 0.70 -3.71 -2.77
N ASN A 92 0.01 -4.37 -1.83
CA ASN A 92 -1.44 -4.64 -1.85
C ASN A 92 -1.99 -5.26 -3.14
N ARG A 93 -1.18 -5.96 -3.92
CA ARG A 93 -1.65 -6.57 -5.18
C ARG A 93 -1.04 -7.96 -5.39
N PRO A 94 -1.41 -8.95 -4.56
CA PRO A 94 -0.88 -10.31 -4.66
C PRO A 94 -1.16 -10.94 -6.04
N ASN A 95 -2.26 -10.58 -6.69
CA ASN A 95 -2.61 -11.06 -8.02
C ASN A 95 -1.63 -10.63 -9.14
N TYR A 96 -0.77 -9.62 -8.91
CA TYR A 96 0.28 -9.23 -9.86
C TYR A 96 1.39 -10.28 -9.96
N LEU A 97 1.63 -11.01 -8.86
CA LEU A 97 2.76 -11.92 -8.75
C LEU A 97 2.71 -13.06 -9.77
N ARG A 98 1.52 -13.48 -10.20
CA ARG A 98 1.36 -14.50 -11.26
C ARG A 98 2.04 -14.11 -12.59
N TYR A 99 2.19 -12.81 -12.85
CA TYR A 99 2.85 -12.28 -14.03
C TYR A 99 4.32 -11.96 -13.75
N ILE A 100 4.61 -11.35 -12.61
CA ILE A 100 5.94 -10.85 -12.20
C ILE A 100 6.91 -12.00 -11.89
N LYS A 101 6.42 -13.15 -11.42
CA LYS A 101 7.23 -14.34 -11.08
C LYS A 101 8.11 -14.88 -12.22
N LYS A 102 7.91 -14.40 -13.45
CA LYS A 102 8.72 -14.75 -14.62
C LYS A 102 10.02 -13.93 -14.72
N LEU A 103 10.11 -12.85 -13.93
CA LEU A 103 11.31 -12.03 -13.86
C LEU A 103 12.35 -12.70 -12.96
N ASN A 104 13.62 -12.50 -13.26
CA ASN A 104 14.72 -13.02 -12.45
C ASN A 104 15.04 -12.06 -11.28
N SER A 105 14.03 -11.77 -10.47
CA SER A 105 14.13 -10.86 -9.33
C SER A 105 13.56 -11.53 -8.09
N LYS A 106 14.12 -11.26 -6.91
CA LYS A 106 13.50 -11.62 -5.64
C LYS A 106 12.25 -10.80 -5.43
N ILE A 107 11.14 -11.43 -5.03
CA ILE A 107 9.86 -10.77 -4.87
C ILE A 107 9.53 -10.60 -3.39
N VAL A 108 9.21 -9.36 -3.00
CA VAL A 108 8.68 -9.01 -1.69
C VAL A 108 7.23 -8.52 -1.87
N LEU A 109 6.31 -9.08 -1.10
CA LEU A 109 4.91 -8.65 -1.09
C LEU A 109 4.58 -7.96 0.21
N TYR A 110 4.05 -6.74 0.15
CA TYR A 110 3.66 -5.97 1.32
C TYR A 110 2.13 -5.81 1.39
N PHE A 111 1.54 -6.27 2.49
CA PHE A 111 0.12 -6.10 2.79
C PHE A 111 -0.10 -4.90 3.72
N HIS A 112 -0.88 -3.93 3.25
CA HIS A 112 -1.34 -2.79 4.04
C HIS A 112 -2.79 -2.94 4.53
N ASN A 113 -3.54 -3.87 3.94
CA ASN A 113 -4.94 -4.16 4.23
C ASN A 113 -5.12 -5.65 4.53
N ASP A 114 -6.36 -6.09 4.80
CA ASP A 114 -6.68 -7.50 5.05
C ASP A 114 -6.30 -8.38 3.86
N PRO A 115 -5.39 -9.35 4.04
CA PRO A 115 -4.99 -10.26 2.97
C PRO A 115 -6.14 -11.12 2.43
N LEU A 116 -7.16 -11.42 3.25
CA LEU A 116 -8.30 -12.26 2.83
C LEU A 116 -9.31 -11.52 1.95
N GLU A 117 -9.25 -10.18 1.92
CA GLU A 117 -10.10 -9.35 1.05
C GLU A 117 -9.42 -8.97 -0.27
N MET A 118 -8.26 -9.56 -0.58
CA MET A 118 -7.50 -9.20 -1.78
C MET A 118 -7.47 -10.35 -2.78
N ALA A 119 -7.87 -10.04 -4.03
CA ALA A 119 -7.77 -10.97 -5.14
C ALA A 119 -6.34 -11.53 -5.28
N GLY A 120 -6.21 -12.86 -5.16
CA GLY A 120 -4.94 -13.58 -5.22
C GLY A 120 -4.33 -13.91 -3.86
N SER A 121 -5.05 -13.66 -2.75
CA SER A 121 -4.71 -14.14 -1.41
C SER A 121 -5.92 -14.58 -0.57
N GLU A 122 -7.14 -14.52 -1.14
CA GLU A 122 -8.38 -14.90 -0.47
C GLU A 122 -8.37 -16.38 -0.03
N LYS A 123 -7.95 -17.25 -0.93
CA LYS A 123 -7.99 -18.70 -0.71
C LYS A 123 -6.68 -19.22 -0.11
N VAL A 124 -6.76 -20.28 0.68
CA VAL A 124 -5.59 -21.00 1.21
C VAL A 124 -4.59 -21.34 0.10
N LYS A 125 -5.06 -21.91 -1.01
CA LYS A 125 -4.22 -22.25 -2.16
C LYS A 125 -3.44 -21.06 -2.72
N ASP A 126 -4.06 -19.89 -2.77
CA ASP A 126 -3.42 -18.68 -3.27
C ASP A 126 -2.30 -18.24 -2.33
N ARG A 127 -2.55 -18.24 -1.01
CA ARG A 127 -1.56 -17.89 0.00
C ARG A 127 -0.39 -18.86 0.02
N LEU A 128 -0.64 -20.16 -0.12
CA LEU A 128 0.42 -21.16 -0.28
C LEU A 128 1.29 -20.90 -1.52
N ASN A 129 0.65 -20.49 -2.63
CA ASN A 129 1.39 -20.11 -3.84
C ASN A 129 2.21 -18.84 -3.64
N LEU A 130 1.70 -17.84 -2.91
CA LEU A 130 2.45 -16.64 -2.53
C LEU A 130 3.69 -17.00 -1.68
N MET A 131 3.55 -17.92 -0.72
CA MET A 131 4.67 -18.44 0.09
C MET A 131 5.77 -19.09 -0.77
N LYS A 132 5.43 -19.70 -1.90
CA LYS A 132 6.41 -20.26 -2.84
C LYS A 132 7.10 -19.19 -3.68
N ILE A 133 6.36 -18.19 -4.12
CA ILE A 133 6.84 -17.14 -5.06
C ILE A 133 7.68 -16.08 -4.33
N CYS A 134 7.25 -15.65 -3.13
CA CYS A 134 7.86 -14.55 -2.43
C CYS A 134 9.12 -14.98 -1.64
N GLU A 135 10.12 -14.12 -1.66
CA GLU A 135 11.25 -14.16 -0.72
C GLU A 135 10.80 -13.74 0.68
N LYS A 136 10.00 -12.66 0.76
CA LYS A 136 9.36 -12.15 1.98
C LYS A 136 7.92 -11.73 1.71
N ILE A 137 7.07 -11.90 2.71
CA ILE A 137 5.72 -11.36 2.77
C ILE A 137 5.63 -10.52 4.03
N ILE A 138 5.41 -9.23 3.86
CA ILE A 138 5.42 -8.24 4.92
C ILE A 138 3.99 -7.79 5.24
N PHE A 139 3.70 -7.65 6.51
CA PHE A 139 2.41 -7.22 7.03
C PHE A 139 2.59 -5.95 7.86
N ASN A 140 1.62 -5.05 7.79
CA ASN A 140 1.62 -3.82 8.58
C ASN A 140 1.23 -4.02 10.06
N SER A 141 0.80 -5.23 10.45
CA SER A 141 0.39 -5.56 11.82
C SER A 141 0.36 -7.07 12.06
N GLU A 142 0.42 -7.47 13.33
CA GLU A 142 0.19 -8.87 13.73
C GLU A 142 -1.21 -9.36 13.35
N TRP A 143 -2.21 -8.48 13.35
CA TRP A 143 -3.55 -8.82 12.92
C TRP A 143 -3.57 -9.24 11.45
N SER A 144 -2.99 -8.47 10.54
CA SER A 144 -2.95 -8.81 9.11
C SER A 144 -2.12 -10.06 8.84
N LYS A 145 -1.04 -10.31 9.60
CA LYS A 145 -0.30 -11.57 9.56
C LYS A 145 -1.18 -12.75 10.00
N LYS A 146 -1.91 -12.63 11.12
CA LYS A 146 -2.87 -13.66 11.57
C LYS A 146 -3.93 -13.95 10.53
N ARG A 147 -4.48 -12.93 9.88
CA ARG A 147 -5.43 -13.09 8.78
C ARG A 147 -4.84 -13.87 7.61
N PHE A 148 -3.59 -13.61 7.25
CA PHE A 148 -2.92 -14.32 6.15
C PHE A 148 -2.71 -15.80 6.46
N ILE A 149 -2.35 -16.15 7.69
CA ILE A 149 -2.11 -17.56 8.08
C ILE A 149 -3.38 -18.32 8.44
N ASP A 150 -4.52 -17.66 8.55
CA ASP A 150 -5.79 -18.28 8.88
C ASP A 150 -6.14 -19.42 7.90
N GLY A 151 -6.35 -20.63 8.44
CA GLY A 151 -6.58 -21.85 7.65
C GLY A 151 -5.32 -22.41 6.95
N LEU A 152 -4.13 -21.88 7.20
CA LEU A 152 -2.88 -22.54 6.82
C LEU A 152 -2.45 -23.54 7.88
N ASP A 153 -1.67 -24.56 7.47
CA ASP A 153 -1.02 -25.49 8.36
C ASP A 153 -0.05 -24.76 9.33
N ASN A 154 0.04 -25.23 10.57
CA ASN A 154 0.91 -24.67 11.60
C ASN A 154 2.38 -24.56 11.18
N PHE A 155 2.84 -25.45 10.29
CA PHE A 155 4.18 -25.39 9.71
C PHE A 155 4.47 -24.04 9.05
N TYR A 156 3.49 -23.40 8.44
CA TYR A 156 3.67 -22.12 7.75
C TYR A 156 3.62 -20.91 8.71
N CYS A 157 3.01 -21.06 9.88
CA CYS A 157 2.82 -19.96 10.83
C CYS A 157 4.15 -19.36 11.34
N GLY A 158 5.17 -20.21 11.52
CA GLY A 158 6.53 -19.83 11.96
C GLY A 158 7.49 -19.53 10.81
N SER A 159 7.01 -19.46 9.57
CA SER A 159 7.89 -19.26 8.42
C SER A 159 8.68 -17.95 8.51
N PRO A 160 10.03 -17.96 8.33
CA PRO A 160 10.86 -16.77 8.31
C PRO A 160 10.54 -15.83 7.14
N LYS A 161 9.71 -16.26 6.21
CA LYS A 161 9.23 -15.42 5.11
C LYS A 161 8.15 -14.42 5.54
N LEU A 162 7.43 -14.69 6.64
CA LEU A 162 6.34 -13.86 7.16
C LEU A 162 6.84 -12.89 8.21
N GLU A 163 6.84 -11.62 7.90
CA GLU A 163 7.41 -10.57 8.76
C GLU A 163 6.39 -9.46 9.00
N VAL A 164 6.38 -8.91 10.21
CA VAL A 164 5.57 -7.75 10.56
C VAL A 164 6.47 -6.53 10.66
N ILE A 165 6.19 -5.52 9.85
CA ILE A 165 6.83 -4.22 9.90
C ILE A 165 5.73 -3.18 10.07
N ASN A 166 5.61 -2.64 11.28
CA ASN A 166 4.61 -1.62 11.60
C ASN A 166 4.86 -0.35 10.78
N GLN A 167 3.78 0.23 10.29
CA GLN A 167 3.86 1.52 9.62
C GLN A 167 4.21 2.61 10.62
N SER A 168 5.05 3.53 10.19
CA SER A 168 5.45 4.70 10.97
C SER A 168 5.25 5.97 10.15
N THR A 169 5.20 7.09 10.84
CA THR A 169 5.18 8.42 10.24
C THR A 169 6.16 9.33 10.97
N ASN A 170 6.52 10.43 10.34
CA ASN A 170 7.34 11.43 10.98
C ASN A 170 6.63 12.00 12.20
N LYS A 171 7.34 12.11 13.33
CA LYS A 171 6.80 12.70 14.56
C LYS A 171 6.68 14.22 14.38
N PRO A 172 5.45 14.78 14.32
CA PRO A 172 5.30 16.23 14.26
C PRO A 172 5.68 16.86 15.61
N LYS A 173 6.18 18.07 15.58
CA LYS A 173 6.32 18.88 16.78
C LYS A 173 4.92 19.37 17.18
N ILE A 174 4.35 18.81 18.23
CA ILE A 174 3.02 19.16 18.72
C ILE A 174 3.17 19.94 20.03
N ASP A 175 2.61 21.13 20.07
CA ASP A 175 2.45 21.90 21.29
C ASP A 175 1.11 21.56 21.95
N PHE A 176 1.16 20.68 22.95
CA PHE A 176 -0.04 20.21 23.67
C PHE A 176 -0.69 21.28 24.54
N THR A 177 -0.04 22.43 24.76
CA THR A 177 -0.60 23.56 25.50
C THR A 177 -1.59 24.38 24.68
N LYS A 178 -1.48 24.32 23.35
CA LYS A 178 -2.33 25.05 22.40
C LYS A 178 -3.46 24.18 21.85
N LYS A 179 -4.33 23.73 22.74
CA LYS A 179 -5.51 22.94 22.34
C LYS A 179 -6.73 23.83 22.22
N ASN A 180 -7.45 23.70 21.11
CA ASN A 180 -8.78 24.30 20.91
C ASN A 180 -9.87 23.29 21.28
N LYS A 181 -11.03 23.79 21.69
CA LYS A 181 -12.23 22.97 21.93
C LYS A 181 -12.88 22.55 20.60
N VAL A 182 -12.16 21.69 19.84
CA VAL A 182 -12.57 21.23 18.51
C VAL A 182 -12.54 19.70 18.50
N ILE A 183 -13.63 19.09 18.03
CA ILE A 183 -13.73 17.65 17.81
C ILE A 183 -13.72 17.42 16.29
N THR A 184 -12.69 16.76 15.76
CA THR A 184 -12.52 16.61 14.32
C THR A 184 -12.69 15.16 13.90
N PHE A 185 -13.46 14.92 12.83
CA PHE A 185 -13.47 13.65 12.11
C PHE A 185 -12.40 13.68 11.02
N ILE A 186 -11.56 12.63 11.00
CA ILE A 186 -10.54 12.45 9.95
C ILE A 186 -10.82 11.13 9.24
N GLY A 187 -11.24 11.20 7.99
CA GLY A 187 -11.51 10.02 7.18
C GLY A 187 -12.27 10.32 5.90
N LYS A 188 -12.39 9.32 5.04
CA LYS A 188 -13.29 9.41 3.88
C LYS A 188 -14.73 9.48 4.37
N LEU A 189 -15.55 10.31 3.72
CA LEU A 189 -16.98 10.46 4.03
C LEU A 189 -17.77 9.25 3.48
N ASN A 190 -17.61 8.10 4.14
CA ASN A 190 -18.38 6.89 3.86
C ASN A 190 -18.69 6.16 5.17
N SER A 191 -19.75 5.34 5.17
CA SER A 191 -20.23 4.61 6.35
C SER A 191 -19.17 3.66 6.93
N ALA A 192 -18.32 3.06 6.10
CA ALA A 192 -17.23 2.19 6.56
C ALA A 192 -16.20 2.92 7.44
N LYS A 193 -16.15 4.27 7.40
CA LYS A 193 -15.33 5.10 8.28
C LYS A 193 -16.13 5.71 9.45
N GLY A 194 -17.44 5.44 9.55
CA GLY A 194 -18.29 5.91 10.62
C GLY A 194 -18.60 7.41 10.60
N TYR A 195 -18.53 8.07 9.43
CA TYR A 195 -18.82 9.51 9.36
C TYR A 195 -20.26 9.84 9.76
N ASP A 196 -21.20 8.97 9.45
CA ASP A 196 -22.61 9.02 9.80
C ASP A 196 -22.82 8.89 11.32
N LEU A 197 -22.11 7.94 11.94
CA LEU A 197 -22.10 7.79 13.41
C LEU A 197 -21.50 9.03 14.08
N PHE A 198 -20.38 9.55 13.53
CA PHE A 198 -19.79 10.79 14.01
C PHE A 198 -20.77 11.96 13.90
N GLY A 199 -21.45 12.12 12.75
CA GLY A 199 -22.44 13.16 12.54
C GLY A 199 -23.58 13.12 13.57
N GLY A 200 -24.13 11.94 13.83
CA GLY A 200 -25.16 11.74 14.84
C GLY A 200 -24.68 12.02 16.28
N ALA A 201 -23.47 11.62 16.61
CA ALA A 201 -22.87 11.84 17.93
C ALA A 201 -22.50 13.31 18.17
N ILE A 202 -21.86 13.97 17.18
CA ILE A 202 -21.38 15.34 17.33
C ILE A 202 -22.52 16.33 17.49
N LEU A 203 -23.65 16.15 16.82
CA LEU A 203 -24.84 16.99 16.99
C LEU A 203 -25.35 16.95 18.43
N LYS A 204 -25.34 15.78 19.08
CA LYS A 204 -25.75 15.62 20.48
C LYS A 204 -24.75 16.31 21.43
N ILE A 205 -23.46 16.19 21.16
CA ILE A 205 -22.38 16.80 21.95
C ILE A 205 -22.46 18.33 21.89
N LEU A 206 -22.55 18.91 20.69
CA LEU A 206 -22.58 20.36 20.49
C LEU A 206 -23.87 21.01 21.04
N LYS A 207 -24.98 20.26 21.16
CA LYS A 207 -26.18 20.73 21.88
C LYS A 207 -25.92 20.97 23.37
N LYS A 208 -25.07 20.13 23.98
CA LYS A 208 -24.73 20.21 25.42
C LYS A 208 -23.54 21.14 25.71
N HIS A 209 -22.59 21.18 24.79
CA HIS A 209 -21.30 21.88 24.94
C HIS A 209 -21.19 22.98 23.88
N LYS A 210 -21.82 24.14 24.17
CA LYS A 210 -21.92 25.28 23.24
C LYS A 210 -20.59 25.98 22.93
N ASP A 211 -19.58 25.76 23.76
CA ASP A 211 -18.23 26.28 23.63
C ASP A 211 -17.30 25.41 22.79
N TRP A 212 -17.77 24.24 22.31
CA TRP A 212 -17.07 23.35 21.42
C TRP A 212 -17.47 23.55 19.95
N LYS A 213 -16.55 23.18 19.04
CA LYS A 213 -16.75 23.20 17.57
C LYS A 213 -16.45 21.79 17.00
N ALA A 214 -16.94 21.54 15.77
CA ALA A 214 -16.64 20.33 15.00
C ALA A 214 -16.46 20.69 13.51
#